data_7e6753e0b0a181908a573e2e35eccae3
#
_entry.id   7e6753e0b0a181908a573e2e35eccae3
#
_cell.length_a   1.000
_cell.length_b   1.000
_cell.length_c   1.000
_cell.angle_alpha   90.00
_cell.angle_beta   90.00
_cell.angle_gamma   90.00
#
_symmetry.space_group_name_H-M   'P 1'
#
loop_
_entity.id
_entity.type
_entity.pdbx_description
1 polymer ?
#
loop_
_entity_poly.entity_id
_entity_poly.type
_entity_poly.pdbx_seq_one_letter_code
_entity_poly.pdbx_strand_id
1 'polypeptide(L)'
;MIRVLSYNIRYGKKLSDIFAWLAPLYKEYDVICLQEYPQSKQSLLAKHFDRQYQFVFSHGFTTKKDTFGQVTLYDSSRLRSDNSTVVQLGKNSVEDVVHRNKGQRTALITKLVNGEGGILLVNTHLACLAVNGERRKQLQLIVDHLHSIHDQKTQAKVILGDFNYTSLLRQRSLAKFMTKNNFENAYKKSTHKMLFIKHQLDYAFYNNCHIRNVEVEKVRFSDHYPVKFEVHF
;
A
#
# COMPACT_ATOMS: atom_id res chain seq x y z
N MET A 1 -10.42 -7.57 14.84
CA MET A 1 -10.44 -6.29 14.08
C MET A 1 -9.05 -5.70 14.02
N ILE A 2 -8.61 -5.21 12.84
CA ILE A 2 -7.32 -4.54 12.59
C ILE A 2 -7.58 -3.17 11.98
N ARG A 3 -7.02 -2.10 12.57
CA ARG A 3 -7.13 -0.71 12.08
C ARG A 3 -5.93 -0.37 11.20
N VAL A 4 -6.20 0.04 9.98
CA VAL A 4 -5.19 0.24 8.93
C VAL A 4 -5.21 1.69 8.44
N LEU A 5 -4.02 2.28 8.28
CA LEU A 5 -3.79 3.52 7.54
C LEU A 5 -2.94 3.22 6.30
N SER A 6 -3.34 3.71 5.13
CA SER A 6 -2.56 3.67 3.88
C SER A 6 -2.32 5.07 3.35
N TYR A 7 -1.07 5.39 3.00
CA TYR A 7 -0.71 6.72 2.53
C TYR A 7 0.48 6.73 1.58
N ASN A 8 0.28 7.20 0.34
CA ASN A 8 1.38 7.55 -0.57
C ASN A 8 1.94 8.92 -0.16
N ILE A 9 3.19 8.94 0.29
CA ILE A 9 3.85 10.12 0.89
C ILE A 9 4.68 10.94 -0.09
N ARG A 10 4.51 10.72 -1.40
CA ARG A 10 5.15 11.49 -2.48
C ARG A 10 6.66 11.69 -2.29
N TYR A 11 7.42 10.61 -2.42
CA TYR A 11 8.89 10.63 -2.25
C TYR A 11 9.37 11.14 -0.88
N GLY A 12 8.49 11.15 0.12
CA GLY A 12 8.82 11.70 1.44
C GLY A 12 9.15 13.20 1.43
N LYS A 13 8.64 13.98 0.47
CA LYS A 13 8.94 15.41 0.33
C LYS A 13 8.62 16.24 1.56
N LYS A 14 7.56 15.87 2.29
CA LYS A 14 7.12 16.51 3.53
C LYS A 14 7.12 15.52 4.70
N LEU A 15 8.15 14.66 4.79
CA LEU A 15 8.18 13.58 5.76
C LEU A 15 8.08 14.07 7.20
N SER A 16 8.73 15.20 7.54
CA SER A 16 8.64 15.80 8.87
C SER A 16 7.22 16.24 9.22
N ASP A 17 6.51 16.87 8.26
CA ASP A 17 5.12 17.31 8.47
C ASP A 17 4.19 16.10 8.61
N ILE A 18 4.42 15.05 7.80
CA ILE A 18 3.67 13.80 7.87
C ILE A 18 3.86 13.12 9.23
N PHE A 19 5.08 13.07 9.74
CA PHE A 19 5.34 12.48 11.06
C PHE A 19 4.79 13.34 12.20
N ALA A 20 4.85 14.67 12.09
CA ALA A 20 4.22 15.56 13.07
C ALA A 20 2.69 15.36 13.10
N TRP A 21 2.06 15.18 11.94
CA TRP A 21 0.63 14.86 11.85
C TRP A 21 0.31 13.47 12.40
N LEU A 22 1.15 12.46 12.13
CA LEU A 22 0.94 11.10 12.64
C LEU A 22 1.20 10.96 14.13
N ALA A 23 2.08 11.78 14.72
CA ALA A 23 2.53 11.62 16.09
C ALA A 23 1.41 11.49 17.14
N PRO A 24 0.33 12.28 17.11
CA PRO A 24 -0.81 12.09 18.03
C PRO A 24 -1.74 10.93 17.66
N LEU A 25 -1.65 10.39 16.42
CA LEU A 25 -2.65 9.49 15.83
C LEU A 25 -2.15 8.06 15.65
N TYR A 26 -0.83 7.84 15.51
CA TYR A 26 -0.32 6.54 15.07
C TYR A 26 -0.73 5.37 15.97
N LYS A 27 -0.93 5.61 17.27
CA LYS A 27 -1.40 4.60 18.23
C LYS A 27 -2.86 4.16 18.01
N GLU A 28 -3.60 4.88 17.19
CA GLU A 28 -4.96 4.49 16.79
C GLU A 28 -4.93 3.37 15.73
N TYR A 29 -3.78 3.14 15.07
CA TYR A 29 -3.65 2.17 13.99
C TYR A 29 -2.81 0.97 14.43
N ASP A 30 -3.27 -0.21 14.07
CA ASP A 30 -2.54 -1.46 14.26
C ASP A 30 -1.52 -1.68 13.14
N VAL A 31 -1.81 -1.11 11.95
CA VAL A 31 -0.95 -1.17 10.77
C VAL A 31 -0.93 0.17 10.04
N ILE A 32 0.26 0.63 9.65
CA ILE A 32 0.47 1.81 8.82
C ILE A 32 1.26 1.42 7.57
N CYS A 33 0.67 1.63 6.40
CA CYS A 33 1.26 1.33 5.10
C CYS A 33 1.63 2.62 4.37
N LEU A 34 2.92 2.85 4.16
CA LEU A 34 3.42 4.00 3.42
C LEU A 34 3.95 3.57 2.06
N GLN A 35 3.65 4.33 1.00
CA GLN A 35 4.20 4.14 -0.32
C GLN A 35 5.12 5.32 -0.66
N GLU A 36 6.09 5.09 -1.54
CA GLU A 36 7.15 6.05 -1.90
C GLU A 36 8.03 6.50 -0.71
N TYR A 37 8.26 5.61 0.24
CA TYR A 37 9.11 5.92 1.38
C TYR A 37 10.60 5.88 0.97
N PRO A 38 11.40 6.94 1.25
CA PRO A 38 12.82 6.98 0.89
C PRO A 38 13.67 6.08 1.80
N GLN A 39 14.48 5.22 1.20
CA GLN A 39 15.34 4.27 1.91
C GLN A 39 16.31 4.98 2.86
N SER A 40 16.89 6.10 2.44
CA SER A 40 17.84 6.88 3.26
C SER A 40 17.23 7.42 4.55
N LYS A 41 15.89 7.38 4.69
CA LYS A 41 15.15 7.89 5.85
C LYS A 41 14.58 6.80 6.77
N GLN A 42 14.96 5.53 6.57
CA GLN A 42 14.44 4.44 7.41
C GLN A 42 14.73 4.61 8.90
N SER A 43 15.87 5.17 9.27
CA SER A 43 16.21 5.45 10.67
C SER A 43 15.21 6.39 11.37
N LEU A 44 14.48 7.21 10.61
CA LEU A 44 13.45 8.08 11.17
C LEU A 44 12.22 7.31 11.65
N LEU A 45 11.95 6.10 11.11
CA LEU A 45 10.84 5.26 11.59
C LEU A 45 11.07 4.89 13.06
N ALA A 46 12.24 4.37 13.40
CA ALA A 46 12.57 4.01 14.78
C ALA A 46 12.64 5.22 15.73
N LYS A 47 12.83 6.44 15.20
CA LYS A 47 12.86 7.68 15.97
C LYS A 47 11.45 8.22 16.27
N HIS A 48 10.50 8.04 15.33
CA HIS A 48 9.17 8.66 15.41
C HIS A 48 8.08 7.71 15.91
N PHE A 49 8.30 6.40 15.85
CA PHE A 49 7.37 5.40 16.36
C PHE A 49 7.95 4.70 17.59
N ASP A 50 7.11 4.39 18.56
CA ASP A 50 7.52 3.66 19.75
C ASP A 50 8.12 2.28 19.39
N ARG A 51 8.95 1.71 20.25
CA ARG A 51 9.62 0.42 20.05
C ARG A 51 8.66 -0.75 19.81
N GLN A 52 7.41 -0.62 20.21
CA GLN A 52 6.36 -1.61 19.93
C GLN A 52 5.97 -1.64 18.46
N TYR A 53 6.24 -0.56 17.66
CA TYR A 53 6.02 -0.57 16.24
C TYR A 53 7.24 -1.14 15.52
N GLN A 54 7.04 -2.30 14.91
CA GLN A 54 8.00 -2.91 14.02
C GLN A 54 7.68 -2.53 12.57
N PHE A 55 8.67 -2.60 11.68
CA PHE A 55 8.42 -2.31 10.27
C PHE A 55 9.15 -3.26 9.34
N VAL A 56 8.57 -3.44 8.16
CA VAL A 56 9.17 -4.12 7.02
C VAL A 56 9.24 -3.13 5.87
N PHE A 57 10.34 -3.17 5.13
CA PHE A 57 10.58 -2.31 3.96
C PHE A 57 10.81 -3.14 2.71
N SER A 58 10.22 -2.74 1.58
CA SER A 58 10.55 -3.28 0.25
C SER A 58 11.28 -2.25 -0.58
N HIS A 59 12.40 -2.65 -1.17
CA HIS A 59 13.09 -1.84 -2.17
C HIS A 59 12.27 -1.84 -3.46
N GLY A 60 11.95 -0.66 -3.96
CA GLY A 60 11.23 -0.47 -5.20
C GLY A 60 12.11 0.18 -6.28
N PHE A 61 11.69 1.32 -6.79
CA PHE A 61 12.43 2.04 -7.82
C PHE A 61 13.46 3.02 -7.24
N THR A 62 14.55 3.22 -7.99
CA THR A 62 15.66 4.11 -7.62
C THR A 62 15.71 5.30 -8.58
N THR A 63 15.84 6.48 -8.03
CA THR A 63 16.12 7.74 -8.75
C THR A 63 17.58 8.15 -8.52
N LYS A 64 18.00 9.27 -9.09
CA LYS A 64 19.33 9.87 -8.78
C LYS A 64 19.47 10.30 -7.30
N LYS A 65 18.36 10.46 -6.58
CA LYS A 65 18.37 11.02 -5.21
C LYS A 65 18.27 9.93 -4.14
N ASP A 66 17.47 8.90 -4.37
CA ASP A 66 17.21 7.86 -3.39
C ASP A 66 16.55 6.63 -4.03
N THR A 67 16.48 5.54 -3.27
CA THR A 67 15.62 4.39 -3.54
C THR A 67 14.33 4.55 -2.76
N PHE A 68 13.20 4.34 -3.42
CA PHE A 68 11.87 4.46 -2.84
C PHE A 68 11.17 3.11 -2.83
N GLY A 69 10.45 2.84 -1.76
CA GLY A 69 9.74 1.58 -1.61
C GLY A 69 8.48 1.69 -0.77
N GLN A 70 8.00 0.55 -0.34
CA GLN A 70 6.86 0.45 0.56
C GLN A 70 7.35 0.12 1.97
N VAL A 71 6.70 0.73 2.96
CA VAL A 71 6.88 0.42 4.38
C VAL A 71 5.56 -0.07 4.93
N THR A 72 5.60 -1.19 5.63
CA THR A 72 4.49 -1.65 6.48
C THR A 72 4.97 -1.62 7.92
N LEU A 73 4.43 -0.69 8.72
CA LEU A 73 4.61 -0.67 10.18
C LEU A 73 3.44 -1.40 10.82
N TYR A 74 3.68 -2.10 11.92
CA TYR A 74 2.64 -2.77 12.70
C TYR A 74 2.96 -2.73 14.20
N ASP A 75 1.92 -2.64 15.00
CA ASP A 75 2.01 -2.70 16.47
C ASP A 75 2.27 -4.14 16.91
N SER A 76 3.50 -4.43 17.33
CA SER A 76 3.93 -5.78 17.76
C SER A 76 3.33 -6.22 19.09
N SER A 77 2.69 -5.33 19.83
CA SER A 77 1.93 -5.70 21.03
C SER A 77 0.57 -6.33 20.70
N ARG A 78 0.06 -6.10 19.48
CA ARG A 78 -1.24 -6.58 19.01
C ARG A 78 -1.16 -7.57 17.86
N LEU A 79 -0.12 -7.46 17.03
CA LEU A 79 0.08 -8.24 15.82
C LEU A 79 1.49 -8.81 15.78
N ARG A 80 1.61 -10.07 15.42
CA ARG A 80 2.91 -10.71 15.12
C ARG A 80 3.07 -10.82 13.60
N SER A 81 4.24 -10.44 13.09
CA SER A 81 4.60 -10.78 11.71
C SER A 81 5.25 -12.16 11.67
N ASP A 82 4.59 -13.10 11.00
CA ASP A 82 5.12 -14.45 10.82
C ASP A 82 6.11 -14.51 9.65
N ASN A 83 5.87 -13.73 8.59
CA ASN A 83 6.70 -13.67 7.39
C ASN A 83 6.42 -12.41 6.59
N SER A 84 7.41 -11.98 5.80
CA SER A 84 7.28 -10.91 4.83
C SER A 84 7.97 -11.28 3.54
N THR A 85 7.28 -11.07 2.42
CA THR A 85 7.77 -11.41 1.08
C THR A 85 7.66 -10.18 0.17
N VAL A 86 8.68 -9.98 -0.67
CA VAL A 86 8.67 -8.93 -1.70
C VAL A 86 8.44 -9.58 -3.06
N VAL A 87 7.32 -9.26 -3.69
CA VAL A 87 7.03 -9.68 -5.05
C VAL A 87 7.54 -8.64 -6.02
N GLN A 88 8.40 -9.05 -6.95
CA GLN A 88 8.90 -8.19 -8.02
C GLN A 88 7.84 -8.06 -9.11
N LEU A 89 7.42 -6.83 -9.43
CA LEU A 89 6.34 -6.55 -10.38
C LEU A 89 6.84 -6.22 -11.80
N GLY A 90 8.12 -6.41 -12.02
CA GLY A 90 8.77 -6.14 -13.30
C GLY A 90 9.21 -4.68 -13.47
N LYS A 91 10.05 -4.47 -14.48
CA LYS A 91 10.51 -3.15 -14.91
C LYS A 91 9.45 -2.47 -15.76
N ASN A 92 9.37 -1.15 -15.66
CA ASN A 92 8.57 -0.33 -16.55
C ASN A 92 9.48 0.49 -17.45
N SER A 93 9.63 0.07 -18.71
CA SER A 93 10.49 0.74 -19.68
C SER A 93 10.11 2.21 -19.92
N VAL A 94 8.84 2.56 -19.82
CA VAL A 94 8.38 3.95 -19.99
C VAL A 94 8.82 4.81 -18.80
N GLU A 95 8.67 4.33 -17.57
CA GLU A 95 9.16 5.04 -16.38
C GLU A 95 10.68 5.15 -16.35
N ASP A 96 11.39 4.11 -16.78
CA ASP A 96 12.85 4.11 -16.86
C ASP A 96 13.37 5.23 -17.80
N VAL A 97 12.69 5.43 -18.93
CA VAL A 97 13.05 6.47 -19.90
C VAL A 97 12.62 7.87 -19.45
N VAL A 98 11.34 8.03 -19.06
CA VAL A 98 10.76 9.35 -18.77
C VAL A 98 11.25 9.91 -17.44
N HIS A 99 11.28 9.09 -16.39
CA HIS A 99 11.70 9.51 -15.05
C HIS A 99 13.15 9.19 -14.73
N ARG A 100 13.88 8.50 -15.65
CA ARG A 100 15.23 7.99 -15.41
C ARG A 100 15.31 7.16 -14.12
N ASN A 101 14.21 6.46 -13.80
CA ASN A 101 14.15 5.56 -12.68
C ASN A 101 14.88 4.26 -13.02
N LYS A 102 15.55 3.68 -12.04
CA LYS A 102 16.13 2.34 -12.13
C LYS A 102 15.44 1.45 -11.11
N GLY A 103 15.34 0.16 -11.42
CA GLY A 103 14.74 -0.81 -10.50
C GLY A 103 13.36 -1.29 -10.97
N GLN A 104 12.68 -1.96 -10.08
CA GLN A 104 11.40 -2.61 -10.37
C GLN A 104 10.34 -2.13 -9.39
N ARG A 105 9.09 -2.07 -9.85
CA ARG A 105 7.97 -1.92 -8.92
C ARG A 105 7.87 -3.19 -8.07
N THR A 106 7.46 -3.03 -6.83
CA THR A 106 7.34 -4.13 -5.87
C THR A 106 6.01 -4.09 -5.14
N ALA A 107 5.59 -5.26 -4.64
CA ALA A 107 4.55 -5.40 -3.66
C ALA A 107 5.15 -6.03 -2.40
N LEU A 108 4.95 -5.40 -1.26
CA LEU A 108 5.35 -5.90 0.04
C LEU A 108 4.18 -6.67 0.65
N ILE A 109 4.32 -7.98 0.78
CA ILE A 109 3.33 -8.84 1.42
C ILE A 109 3.82 -9.12 2.84
N THR A 110 3.01 -8.74 3.82
CA THR A 110 3.28 -8.99 5.23
C THR A 110 2.18 -9.88 5.79
N LYS A 111 2.56 -11.03 6.33
CA LYS A 111 1.64 -11.90 7.07
C LYS A 111 1.58 -11.42 8.52
N LEU A 112 0.43 -10.90 8.91
CA LEU A 112 0.16 -10.41 10.26
C LEU A 112 -0.88 -11.30 10.92
N VAL A 113 -0.61 -11.76 12.14
CA VAL A 113 -1.49 -12.64 12.92
C VAL A 113 -1.71 -12.09 14.32
N ASN A 114 -2.90 -12.36 14.84
CA ASN A 114 -3.25 -12.16 16.26
C ASN A 114 -3.94 -13.42 16.80
N GLY A 115 -4.44 -13.37 18.03
CA GLY A 115 -5.12 -14.51 18.65
C GLY A 115 -6.42 -14.93 17.96
N GLU A 116 -7.03 -14.09 17.11
CA GLU A 116 -8.31 -14.32 16.44
C GLU A 116 -8.14 -14.82 15.00
N GLY A 117 -6.97 -14.61 14.39
CA GLY A 117 -6.72 -14.98 12.99
C GLY A 117 -5.54 -14.26 12.38
N GLY A 118 -5.48 -14.26 11.06
CA GLY A 118 -4.39 -13.63 10.32
C GLY A 118 -4.82 -13.02 9.00
N ILE A 119 -4.02 -12.07 8.53
CA ILE A 119 -4.18 -11.35 7.28
C ILE A 119 -2.90 -11.40 6.45
N LEU A 120 -3.04 -11.64 5.15
CA LEU A 120 -2.00 -11.32 4.17
C LEU A 120 -2.24 -9.90 3.67
N LEU A 121 -1.44 -8.96 4.16
CA LEU A 121 -1.52 -7.56 3.80
C LEU A 121 -0.51 -7.24 2.72
N VAL A 122 -0.98 -6.78 1.57
CA VAL A 122 -0.15 -6.35 0.44
C VAL A 122 -0.14 -4.85 0.37
N ASN A 123 1.03 -4.25 0.59
CA ASN A 123 1.28 -2.83 0.37
C ASN A 123 1.99 -2.67 -0.98
N THR A 124 1.36 -1.98 -1.95
CA THR A 124 1.90 -1.87 -3.30
C THR A 124 1.82 -0.46 -3.86
N HIS A 125 2.69 -0.17 -4.82
CA HIS A 125 2.64 1.02 -5.65
C HIS A 125 2.89 0.60 -7.10
N LEU A 126 1.81 0.54 -7.89
CA LEU A 126 1.88 0.12 -9.29
C LEU A 126 2.48 1.22 -10.17
N ALA A 127 2.88 0.85 -11.38
CA ALA A 127 3.49 1.78 -12.34
C ALA A 127 2.61 3.00 -12.61
N CYS A 128 3.18 4.20 -12.50
CA CYS A 128 2.50 5.47 -12.78
C CYS A 128 2.31 5.68 -14.29
N LEU A 129 3.38 5.57 -15.07
CA LEU A 129 3.39 5.70 -16.52
C LEU A 129 3.42 4.30 -17.16
N ALA A 130 2.28 3.65 -17.25
CA ALA A 130 2.19 2.31 -17.80
C ALA A 130 1.43 2.29 -19.13
N VAL A 131 1.98 1.60 -20.13
CA VAL A 131 1.26 1.23 -21.34
C VAL A 131 0.19 0.17 -21.03
N ASN A 132 -0.71 -0.03 -21.98
CA ASN A 132 -1.84 -0.94 -21.82
C ASN A 132 -1.42 -2.33 -21.34
N GLY A 133 -2.05 -2.79 -20.28
CA GLY A 133 -1.87 -4.12 -19.71
C GLY A 133 -0.75 -4.29 -18.68
N GLU A 134 0.19 -3.34 -18.55
CA GLU A 134 1.34 -3.50 -17.64
C GLU A 134 0.90 -3.52 -16.17
N ARG A 135 0.08 -2.55 -15.71
CA ARG A 135 -0.47 -2.58 -14.34
C ARG A 135 -1.29 -3.85 -14.08
N ARG A 136 -1.97 -4.35 -15.09
CA ARG A 136 -2.71 -5.60 -15.00
C ARG A 136 -1.78 -6.80 -14.82
N LYS A 137 -0.64 -6.85 -15.53
CA LYS A 137 0.39 -7.87 -15.31
C LYS A 137 0.97 -7.80 -13.92
N GLN A 138 1.23 -6.58 -13.42
CA GLN A 138 1.69 -6.36 -12.05
C GLN A 138 0.68 -6.88 -11.01
N LEU A 139 -0.60 -6.58 -11.19
CA LEU A 139 -1.66 -7.12 -10.34
C LEU A 139 -1.81 -8.64 -10.45
N GLN A 140 -1.65 -9.20 -11.64
CA GLN A 140 -1.68 -10.65 -11.83
C GLN A 140 -0.59 -11.34 -11.01
N LEU A 141 0.65 -10.82 -11.04
CA LEU A 141 1.75 -11.35 -10.23
C LEU A 141 1.45 -11.34 -8.73
N ILE A 142 0.81 -10.26 -8.24
CA ILE A 142 0.39 -10.17 -6.83
C ILE A 142 -0.66 -11.23 -6.52
N VAL A 143 -1.69 -11.33 -7.35
CA VAL A 143 -2.82 -12.26 -7.16
C VAL A 143 -2.35 -13.71 -7.24
N ASP A 144 -1.52 -14.05 -8.23
CA ASP A 144 -0.95 -15.39 -8.39
C ASP A 144 -0.13 -15.80 -7.16
N HIS A 145 0.69 -14.87 -6.66
CA HIS A 145 1.46 -15.10 -5.44
C HIS A 145 0.55 -15.32 -4.23
N LEU A 146 -0.51 -14.50 -4.06
CA LEU A 146 -1.47 -14.69 -2.97
C LEU A 146 -2.26 -16.01 -3.08
N HIS A 147 -2.51 -16.50 -4.29
CA HIS A 147 -3.15 -17.79 -4.51
C HIS A 147 -2.21 -18.98 -4.25
N SER A 148 -0.90 -18.80 -4.42
CA SER A 148 0.09 -19.83 -4.10
C SER A 148 0.33 -20.04 -2.61
N ILE A 149 -0.09 -19.09 -1.76
CA ILE A 149 0.03 -19.20 -0.31
C ILE A 149 -1.14 -20.04 0.23
N HIS A 150 -0.87 -21.29 0.55
CA HIS A 150 -1.83 -22.20 1.18
C HIS A 150 -1.62 -22.17 2.71
N ASP A 151 -2.35 -21.29 3.39
CA ASP A 151 -2.28 -21.19 4.85
C ASP A 151 -3.69 -21.16 5.44
N GLN A 152 -4.05 -22.22 6.17
CA GLN A 152 -5.36 -22.34 6.80
C GLN A 152 -5.63 -21.27 7.89
N LYS A 153 -4.56 -20.73 8.50
CA LYS A 153 -4.67 -19.71 9.56
C LYS A 153 -4.81 -18.29 9.04
N THR A 154 -4.47 -18.05 7.77
CA THR A 154 -4.42 -16.69 7.19
C THR A 154 -5.27 -16.67 5.92
N GLN A 155 -6.59 -16.74 6.09
CA GLN A 155 -7.51 -16.72 4.94
C GLN A 155 -7.81 -15.31 4.44
N ALA A 156 -7.81 -14.31 5.32
CA ALA A 156 -8.07 -12.91 4.96
C ALA A 156 -6.93 -12.33 4.13
N LYS A 157 -7.27 -11.64 3.03
CA LYS A 157 -6.31 -11.00 2.13
C LYS A 157 -6.73 -9.57 1.87
N VAL A 158 -5.80 -8.61 2.02
CA VAL A 158 -6.02 -7.21 1.68
C VAL A 158 -4.89 -6.71 0.79
N ILE A 159 -5.24 -6.15 -0.36
CA ILE A 159 -4.31 -5.50 -1.28
C ILE A 159 -4.61 -4.00 -1.26
N LEU A 160 -3.67 -3.20 -0.79
CA LEU A 160 -3.83 -1.75 -0.65
C LEU A 160 -2.65 -0.98 -1.26
N GLY A 161 -2.87 0.32 -1.48
CA GLY A 161 -1.84 1.27 -1.92
C GLY A 161 -2.24 2.04 -3.15
N ASP A 162 -1.26 2.58 -3.87
CA ASP A 162 -1.45 3.37 -5.07
C ASP A 162 -1.45 2.49 -6.34
N PHE A 163 -2.61 2.39 -6.97
CA PHE A 163 -2.81 1.57 -8.17
C PHE A 163 -2.63 2.35 -9.48
N ASN A 164 -2.59 3.68 -9.43
CA ASN A 164 -2.40 4.56 -10.59
C ASN A 164 -3.41 4.39 -11.75
N TYR A 165 -4.65 4.00 -11.45
CA TYR A 165 -5.74 3.86 -12.43
C TYR A 165 -6.51 5.18 -12.56
N THR A 166 -6.09 6.07 -13.46
CA THR A 166 -6.58 7.45 -13.56
C THR A 166 -7.91 7.63 -14.31
N SER A 167 -8.23 6.82 -15.31
CA SER A 167 -9.45 6.98 -16.11
C SER A 167 -10.57 6.05 -15.66
N LEU A 168 -11.83 6.47 -15.83
CA LEU A 168 -13.02 5.68 -15.49
C LEU A 168 -13.05 4.31 -16.18
N LEU A 169 -12.64 4.23 -17.46
CA LEU A 169 -12.58 2.97 -18.19
C LEU A 169 -11.54 2.02 -17.56
N ARG A 170 -10.38 2.55 -17.20
CA ARG A 170 -9.33 1.77 -16.52
C ARG A 170 -9.77 1.31 -15.13
N GLN A 171 -10.46 2.16 -14.36
CA GLN A 171 -11.02 1.83 -13.05
C GLN A 171 -12.08 0.71 -13.15
N ARG A 172 -12.94 0.75 -14.17
CA ARG A 172 -13.90 -0.36 -14.46
C ARG A 172 -13.18 -1.66 -14.80
N SER A 173 -12.10 -1.59 -15.60
CA SER A 173 -11.28 -2.75 -15.94
C SER A 173 -10.58 -3.32 -14.70
N LEU A 174 -10.07 -2.47 -13.80
CA LEU A 174 -9.50 -2.86 -12.52
C LEU A 174 -10.55 -3.59 -11.66
N ALA A 175 -11.72 -2.98 -11.46
CA ALA A 175 -12.80 -3.58 -10.68
C ALA A 175 -13.19 -4.97 -11.22
N LYS A 176 -13.40 -5.09 -12.54
CA LYS A 176 -13.72 -6.38 -13.19
C LYS A 176 -12.61 -7.43 -12.98
N PHE A 177 -11.35 -7.03 -13.07
CA PHE A 177 -10.22 -7.93 -12.82
C PHE A 177 -10.19 -8.41 -11.36
N MET A 178 -10.34 -7.50 -10.40
CA MET A 178 -10.31 -7.83 -8.97
C MET A 178 -11.50 -8.73 -8.58
N THR A 179 -12.71 -8.41 -9.06
CA THR A 179 -13.89 -9.27 -8.83
C THR A 179 -13.72 -10.68 -9.42
N LYS A 180 -13.14 -10.80 -10.62
CA LYS A 180 -12.85 -12.12 -11.23
C LYS A 180 -11.90 -12.96 -10.37
N ASN A 181 -11.05 -12.32 -9.58
CA ASN A 181 -10.12 -12.97 -8.65
C ASN A 181 -10.63 -13.02 -7.20
N ASN A 182 -11.94 -12.85 -7.00
CA ASN A 182 -12.64 -12.89 -5.72
C ASN A 182 -12.23 -11.79 -4.74
N PHE A 183 -11.79 -10.62 -5.22
CA PHE A 183 -11.53 -9.46 -4.40
C PHE A 183 -12.63 -8.42 -4.57
N GLU A 184 -13.08 -7.86 -3.45
CA GLU A 184 -14.04 -6.76 -3.39
C GLU A 184 -13.32 -5.42 -3.16
N ASN A 185 -13.88 -4.34 -3.70
CA ASN A 185 -13.36 -2.99 -3.49
C ASN A 185 -13.98 -2.38 -2.23
N ALA A 186 -13.17 -1.97 -1.27
CA ALA A 186 -13.61 -1.41 0.00
C ALA A 186 -14.35 -0.08 -0.13
N TYR A 187 -14.02 0.73 -1.13
CA TYR A 187 -14.60 2.07 -1.27
C TYR A 187 -14.46 2.64 -2.67
N LYS A 188 -15.28 3.69 -2.94
CA LYS A 188 -15.23 4.52 -4.15
C LYS A 188 -15.17 5.98 -3.75
N LYS A 189 -14.00 6.47 -3.35
CA LYS A 189 -13.78 7.85 -2.92
C LYS A 189 -12.52 8.40 -3.60
N SER A 190 -12.50 9.71 -3.89
CA SER A 190 -11.31 10.37 -4.42
C SER A 190 -10.21 10.41 -3.36
N THR A 191 -9.01 9.94 -3.70
CA THR A 191 -7.83 9.89 -2.83
C THR A 191 -6.68 10.76 -3.32
N HIS A 192 -6.81 11.32 -4.52
CA HIS A 192 -5.77 12.15 -5.13
C HIS A 192 -6.38 13.42 -5.72
N LYS A 193 -5.66 14.55 -5.54
CA LYS A 193 -6.03 15.84 -6.12
C LYS A 193 -4.86 16.41 -6.92
N MET A 194 -5.06 16.53 -8.22
CA MET A 194 -4.15 17.25 -9.09
C MET A 194 -4.90 18.41 -9.74
N LEU A 195 -4.52 19.66 -9.40
CA LEU A 195 -5.22 20.87 -9.80
C LEU A 195 -6.72 20.82 -9.41
N PHE A 196 -7.61 20.78 -10.40
CA PHE A 196 -9.08 20.73 -10.19
C PHE A 196 -9.66 19.33 -10.34
N ILE A 197 -8.85 18.33 -10.70
CA ILE A 197 -9.31 16.97 -10.99
C ILE A 197 -9.11 16.09 -9.75
N LYS A 198 -10.19 15.41 -9.35
CA LYS A 198 -10.18 14.45 -8.25
C LYS A 198 -10.18 13.04 -8.81
N HIS A 199 -9.18 12.25 -8.47
CA HIS A 199 -9.06 10.86 -8.88
C HIS A 199 -9.07 9.91 -7.68
N GLN A 200 -9.58 8.72 -7.86
CA GLN A 200 -9.28 7.60 -6.99
C GLN A 200 -8.05 6.89 -7.58
N LEU A 201 -6.91 6.99 -6.92
CA LEU A 201 -5.67 6.29 -7.27
C LEU A 201 -5.33 5.22 -6.25
N ASP A 202 -5.66 5.48 -4.99
CA ASP A 202 -5.45 4.57 -3.88
C ASP A 202 -6.68 3.68 -3.71
N TYR A 203 -6.45 2.40 -3.47
CA TYR A 203 -7.48 1.38 -3.32
C TYR A 203 -7.16 0.48 -2.12
N ALA A 204 -8.20 -0.17 -1.60
CA ALA A 204 -8.11 -1.34 -0.76
C ALA A 204 -9.07 -2.40 -1.31
N PHE A 205 -8.52 -3.51 -1.75
CA PHE A 205 -9.26 -4.70 -2.18
C PHE A 205 -9.12 -5.79 -1.14
N TYR A 206 -10.18 -6.52 -0.85
CA TYR A 206 -10.20 -7.53 0.20
C TYR A 206 -10.87 -8.84 -0.25
N ASN A 207 -10.48 -9.92 0.40
CA ASN A 207 -11.03 -11.26 0.21
C ASN A 207 -11.03 -11.99 1.56
N ASN A 208 -12.09 -12.76 1.84
CA ASN A 208 -12.30 -13.52 3.08
C ASN A 208 -12.22 -12.69 4.38
N CYS A 209 -12.62 -11.43 4.32
CA CYS A 209 -12.79 -10.53 5.45
C CYS A 209 -13.77 -9.43 5.06
N HIS A 210 -14.04 -8.49 5.97
CA HIS A 210 -14.83 -7.29 5.68
C HIS A 210 -14.04 -6.04 6.00
N ILE A 211 -14.14 -5.02 5.13
CA ILE A 211 -13.58 -3.69 5.40
C ILE A 211 -14.74 -2.76 5.77
N ARG A 212 -14.58 -2.05 6.90
CA ARG A 212 -15.57 -1.09 7.44
C ARG A 212 -14.91 0.24 7.78
N ASN A 213 -15.72 1.24 8.09
CA ASN A 213 -15.31 2.55 8.60
C ASN A 213 -14.24 3.23 7.72
N VAL A 214 -14.44 3.16 6.37
CA VAL A 214 -13.47 3.72 5.43
C VAL A 214 -13.59 5.24 5.40
N GLU A 215 -12.51 5.93 5.73
CA GLU A 215 -12.40 7.37 5.66
C GLU A 215 -11.19 7.80 4.82
N VAL A 216 -11.34 8.92 4.12
CA VAL A 216 -10.26 9.59 3.36
C VAL A 216 -10.01 10.93 4.03
N GLU A 217 -8.84 11.09 4.62
CA GLU A 217 -8.48 12.31 5.35
C GLU A 217 -7.85 13.35 4.41
N LYS A 218 -8.44 14.55 4.37
CA LYS A 218 -7.99 15.62 3.46
C LYS A 218 -6.82 16.42 4.05
N VAL A 219 -5.69 15.76 4.29
CA VAL A 219 -4.44 16.44 4.66
C VAL A 219 -3.63 16.85 3.43
N ARG A 220 -2.73 17.84 3.56
CA ARG A 220 -2.05 18.47 2.40
C ARG A 220 -0.52 18.29 2.43
N PHE A 221 -0.06 17.17 2.94
CA PHE A 221 1.38 16.86 2.98
C PHE A 221 1.86 16.09 1.75
N SER A 222 0.92 15.50 1.00
CA SER A 222 1.12 14.83 -0.28
C SER A 222 0.08 15.30 -1.29
N ASP A 223 0.20 14.90 -2.55
CA ASP A 223 -0.86 14.98 -3.56
C ASP A 223 -1.89 13.85 -3.41
N HIS A 224 -1.59 12.82 -2.62
CA HIS A 224 -2.53 11.81 -2.16
C HIS A 224 -3.11 12.17 -0.80
N TYR A 225 -4.24 11.58 -0.47
CA TYR A 225 -4.89 11.64 0.83
C TYR A 225 -4.75 10.30 1.54
N PRO A 226 -4.44 10.28 2.85
CA PRO A 226 -4.45 9.03 3.62
C PRO A 226 -5.83 8.40 3.63
N VAL A 227 -5.85 7.08 3.57
CA VAL A 227 -7.07 6.26 3.69
C VAL A 227 -6.95 5.41 4.93
N LYS A 228 -7.92 5.51 5.82
CA LYS A 228 -8.04 4.67 7.02
C LYS A 228 -9.26 3.78 6.94
N PHE A 229 -9.17 2.59 7.51
CA PHE A 229 -10.26 1.61 7.55
C PHE A 229 -9.99 0.52 8.59
N GLU A 230 -11.01 -0.28 8.83
CA GLU A 230 -10.98 -1.43 9.73
C GLU A 230 -11.16 -2.72 8.94
N VAL A 231 -10.33 -3.73 9.25
CA VAL A 231 -10.46 -5.10 8.73
C VAL A 231 -11.07 -5.99 9.82
N HIS A 232 -12.18 -6.63 9.50
CA HIS A 232 -12.92 -7.55 10.36
C HIS A 232 -12.86 -8.97 9.75
N PHE A 233 -12.50 -9.97 10.57
CA PHE A 233 -12.49 -11.38 10.19
C PHE A 233 -13.85 -12.01 10.37
#